data_b5260a2a23de404cefb855d2b5d1cc0f
#
_entry.id   b5260a2a23de404cefb855d2b5d1cc0f
#
_cell.length_a   1.000
_cell.length_b   1.000
_cell.length_c   1.000
_cell.angle_alpha   90.00
_cell.angle_beta   90.00
_cell.angle_gamma   90.00
#
_symmetry.space_group_name_H-M   'P 1'
#
loop_
_entity.id
_entity.type
_entity.pdbx_description
1 polymer ?
#
loop_
_entity_poly.entity_id
_entity_poly.type
_entity_poly.pdbx_seq_one_letter_code
_entity_poly.pdbx_strand_id
1 'polypeptide(L)'
;VGGGVGCAIGYPVCKGFFEAGIEVDMVAGFRSKDIVILEDEMRAHSTNLYICTDDGSYGEKCFGNAKLEELIKSGREYDEVFIIGPLKMMKFTALTTKPYGIKTICSLCPIMIDASGMCGGCRLTVGGETKVACVDGPRVDWDELIARNSFYAGEETAAKEHICRITGGVRHG
;
A
#
# COMPACT_ATOMS: atom_id res chain seq x y z
N VAL A 1 -2.58 -5.33 -3.03
CA VAL A 1 -2.05 -5.71 -1.70
C VAL A 1 -2.55 -4.71 -0.68
N GLY A 2 -3.31 -5.18 0.30
CA GLY A 2 -3.84 -4.37 1.40
C GLY A 2 -3.16 -4.68 2.72
N GLY A 3 -2.94 -3.67 3.58
CA GLY A 3 -2.38 -3.87 4.92
C GLY A 3 -3.27 -3.27 6.01
N GLY A 4 -3.80 -4.10 6.90
CA GLY A 4 -4.69 -3.69 7.98
C GLY A 4 -5.91 -2.92 7.45
N VAL A 5 -6.17 -1.72 7.98
CA VAL A 5 -7.25 -0.83 7.51
C VAL A 5 -7.12 -0.48 6.02
N GLY A 6 -5.92 -0.55 5.43
CA GLY A 6 -5.72 -0.37 3.99
C GLY A 6 -6.52 -1.35 3.13
N CYS A 7 -6.90 -2.51 3.65
CA CYS A 7 -7.79 -3.45 2.97
C CYS A 7 -9.17 -2.85 2.70
N ALA A 8 -9.70 -2.03 3.61
CA ALA A 8 -10.99 -1.35 3.41
C ALA A 8 -10.93 -0.31 2.28
N ILE A 9 -9.75 0.32 2.06
CA ILE A 9 -9.54 1.26 0.96
C ILE A 9 -9.24 0.51 -0.34
N GLY A 10 -8.56 -0.65 -0.25
CA GLY A 10 -8.25 -1.51 -1.38
C GLY A 10 -9.45 -2.26 -1.94
N TYR A 11 -10.40 -2.61 -1.09
CA TYR A 11 -11.58 -3.37 -1.50
C TYR A 11 -12.40 -2.72 -2.64
N PRO A 12 -12.77 -1.42 -2.60
CA PRO A 12 -13.46 -0.79 -3.71
C PRO A 12 -12.70 -0.84 -5.04
N VAL A 13 -11.37 -0.76 -5.00
CA VAL A 13 -10.52 -0.89 -6.18
C VAL A 13 -10.57 -2.32 -6.72
N CYS A 14 -10.39 -3.31 -5.84
CA CYS A 14 -10.49 -4.73 -6.16
C CYS A 14 -11.85 -5.06 -6.79
N LYS A 15 -12.94 -4.61 -6.14
CA LYS A 15 -14.31 -4.78 -6.62
C LYS A 15 -14.53 -4.17 -8.00
N GLY A 16 -14.05 -2.94 -8.22
CA GLY A 16 -14.20 -2.25 -9.51
C GLY A 16 -13.52 -3.00 -10.66
N PHE A 17 -12.32 -3.52 -10.44
CA PHE A 17 -11.63 -4.34 -11.45
C PHE A 17 -12.34 -5.68 -11.68
N PHE A 18 -12.76 -6.35 -10.62
CA PHE A 18 -13.47 -7.63 -10.71
C PHE A 18 -14.80 -7.48 -11.48
N GLU A 19 -15.59 -6.44 -11.18
CA GLU A 19 -16.84 -6.14 -11.88
C GLU A 19 -16.61 -5.75 -13.35
N ALA A 20 -15.43 -5.21 -13.67
CA ALA A 20 -15.01 -4.96 -15.05
C ALA A 20 -14.54 -6.22 -15.81
N GLY A 21 -14.56 -7.38 -15.17
CA GLY A 21 -14.14 -8.65 -15.76
C GLY A 21 -12.62 -8.86 -15.79
N ILE A 22 -11.88 -8.11 -15.00
CA ILE A 22 -10.41 -8.25 -14.85
C ILE A 22 -10.14 -9.28 -13.75
N GLU A 23 -9.17 -10.16 -13.98
CA GLU A 23 -8.70 -11.06 -12.94
C GLU A 23 -7.97 -10.27 -11.84
N VAL A 24 -8.38 -10.48 -10.59
CA VAL A 24 -7.83 -9.77 -9.43
C VAL A 24 -7.42 -10.75 -8.34
N ASP A 25 -6.14 -10.76 -8.02
CA ASP A 25 -5.62 -11.42 -6.83
C ASP A 25 -5.53 -10.40 -5.69
N MET A 26 -6.26 -10.65 -4.61
CA MET A 26 -6.21 -9.81 -3.42
C MET A 26 -5.33 -10.44 -2.35
N VAL A 27 -4.26 -9.75 -1.96
CA VAL A 27 -3.43 -10.13 -0.81
C VAL A 27 -3.74 -9.18 0.34
N ALA A 28 -4.30 -9.71 1.42
CA ALA A 28 -4.73 -8.96 2.59
C ALA A 28 -3.88 -9.34 3.81
N GLY A 29 -3.06 -8.40 4.28
CA GLY A 29 -2.14 -8.58 5.40
C GLY A 29 -2.66 -7.95 6.68
N PHE A 30 -2.63 -8.69 7.78
CA PHE A 30 -3.05 -8.26 9.12
C PHE A 30 -2.03 -8.70 10.16
N ARG A 31 -2.08 -8.13 11.36
CA ARG A 31 -1.22 -8.57 12.47
C ARG A 31 -1.69 -9.89 13.06
N SER A 32 -3.02 -10.05 13.22
CA SER A 32 -3.66 -11.18 13.88
C SER A 32 -5.09 -11.37 13.36
N LYS A 33 -5.69 -12.51 13.68
CA LYS A 33 -7.04 -12.87 13.26
C LYS A 33 -8.13 -11.89 13.71
N ASP A 34 -8.03 -11.37 14.91
CA ASP A 34 -9.03 -10.51 15.55
C ASP A 34 -9.21 -9.14 14.86
N ILE A 35 -8.25 -8.74 14.03
CA ILE A 35 -8.32 -7.51 13.24
C ILE A 35 -8.52 -7.74 11.74
N VAL A 36 -8.83 -8.96 11.32
CA VAL A 36 -9.23 -9.24 9.94
C VAL A 36 -10.59 -8.62 9.65
N ILE A 37 -10.69 -7.86 8.58
CA ILE A 37 -11.89 -7.15 8.17
C ILE A 37 -12.23 -7.47 6.71
N LEU A 38 -13.52 -7.41 6.36
CA LEU A 38 -14.03 -7.48 4.98
C LEU A 38 -13.62 -8.76 4.22
N GLU A 39 -13.40 -9.87 4.92
CA GLU A 39 -12.97 -11.12 4.26
C GLU A 39 -14.00 -11.61 3.26
N ASP A 40 -15.28 -11.67 3.64
CA ASP A 40 -16.34 -12.19 2.78
C ASP A 40 -16.53 -11.30 1.56
N GLU A 41 -16.47 -9.98 1.74
CA GLU A 41 -16.60 -9.01 0.66
C GLU A 41 -15.40 -9.09 -0.32
N MET A 42 -14.19 -9.18 0.20
CA MET A 42 -12.99 -9.35 -0.63
C MET A 42 -13.03 -10.69 -1.38
N ARG A 43 -13.48 -11.76 -0.73
CA ARG A 43 -13.62 -13.09 -1.34
C ARG A 43 -14.65 -13.10 -2.46
N ALA A 44 -15.76 -12.38 -2.29
CA ALA A 44 -16.81 -12.29 -3.31
C ALA A 44 -16.40 -11.47 -4.54
N HIS A 45 -15.42 -10.57 -4.42
CA HIS A 45 -15.02 -9.64 -5.48
C HIS A 45 -13.52 -9.73 -5.82
N SER A 46 -12.94 -10.91 -5.70
CA SER A 46 -11.60 -11.21 -6.19
C SER A 46 -11.57 -12.59 -6.84
N THR A 47 -10.66 -12.80 -7.79
CA THR A 47 -10.42 -14.11 -8.38
C THR A 47 -9.81 -15.04 -7.35
N ASN A 48 -8.82 -14.55 -6.60
CA ASN A 48 -8.23 -15.24 -5.47
C ASN A 48 -8.03 -14.26 -4.32
N LEU A 49 -8.28 -14.75 -3.10
CA LEU A 49 -8.01 -14.01 -1.87
C LEU A 49 -6.97 -14.76 -1.02
N TYR A 50 -5.90 -14.06 -0.69
CA TYR A 50 -4.83 -14.54 0.18
C TYR A 50 -4.82 -13.72 1.46
N ILE A 51 -5.12 -14.34 2.59
CA ILE A 51 -5.05 -13.71 3.90
C ILE A 51 -3.75 -14.11 4.59
N CYS A 52 -2.99 -13.10 4.99
CA CYS A 52 -1.74 -13.25 5.71
C CYS A 52 -1.88 -12.64 7.11
N THR A 53 -1.34 -13.31 8.12
CA THR A 53 -1.21 -12.76 9.46
C THR A 53 0.23 -12.86 9.95
N ASP A 54 0.71 -11.78 10.60
CA ASP A 54 2.09 -11.72 11.09
C ASP A 54 2.37 -12.78 12.15
N ASP A 55 1.39 -13.03 13.03
CA ASP A 55 1.48 -14.00 14.12
C ASP A 55 1.11 -15.44 13.69
N GLY A 56 0.51 -15.62 12.52
CA GLY A 56 0.04 -16.92 12.02
C GLY A 56 -1.26 -17.41 12.67
N SER A 57 -2.01 -16.53 13.31
CA SER A 57 -3.27 -16.89 13.98
C SER A 57 -4.40 -17.17 13.00
N TYR A 58 -4.27 -16.71 11.73
CA TYR A 58 -5.24 -16.98 10.68
C TYR A 58 -4.61 -16.86 9.28
N GLY A 59 -5.14 -17.64 8.32
CA GLY A 59 -4.61 -17.68 6.97
C GLY A 59 -3.16 -18.16 6.92
N GLU A 60 -2.32 -17.50 6.15
CA GLU A 60 -0.91 -17.84 6.05
C GLU A 60 -0.06 -16.95 6.98
N LYS A 61 0.97 -17.56 7.61
CA LYS A 61 1.93 -16.79 8.42
C LYS A 61 2.99 -16.15 7.53
N CYS A 62 2.69 -15.00 6.98
CA CYS A 62 3.61 -14.26 6.12
C CYS A 62 3.25 -12.77 6.08
N PHE A 63 4.17 -11.98 5.55
CA PHE A 63 3.88 -10.60 5.18
C PHE A 63 3.29 -10.54 3.76
N GLY A 64 2.43 -9.57 3.48
CA GLY A 64 1.78 -9.43 2.18
C GLY A 64 2.75 -9.31 0.99
N ASN A 65 3.91 -8.66 1.18
CA ASN A 65 4.95 -8.60 0.15
C ASN A 65 5.61 -9.97 -0.10
N ALA A 66 5.80 -10.79 0.92
CA ALA A 66 6.36 -12.13 0.78
C ALA A 66 5.39 -13.05 0.03
N LYS A 67 4.08 -12.94 0.31
CA LYS A 67 3.05 -13.68 -0.44
C LYS A 67 3.01 -13.26 -1.90
N LEU A 68 3.06 -11.97 -2.19
CA LEU A 68 3.13 -11.47 -3.57
C LEU A 68 4.36 -12.02 -4.29
N GLU A 69 5.52 -12.02 -3.64
CA GLU A 69 6.75 -12.57 -4.22
C GLU A 69 6.63 -14.07 -4.53
N GLU A 70 6.02 -14.85 -3.63
CA GLU A 70 5.73 -16.26 -3.84
C GLU A 70 4.84 -16.47 -5.06
N LEU A 71 3.76 -15.68 -5.19
CA LEU A 71 2.85 -15.75 -6.32
C LEU A 71 3.55 -15.43 -7.65
N ILE A 72 4.37 -14.40 -7.70
CA ILE A 72 5.16 -14.06 -8.89
C ILE A 72 6.14 -15.22 -9.23
N LYS A 73 6.85 -15.76 -8.24
CA LYS A 73 7.79 -16.89 -8.43
C LYS A 73 7.08 -18.18 -8.84
N SER A 74 5.82 -18.35 -8.49
CA SER A 74 5.01 -19.50 -8.93
C SER A 74 4.55 -19.41 -10.40
N GLY A 75 4.92 -18.34 -11.11
CA GLY A 75 4.60 -18.13 -12.52
C GLY A 75 3.34 -17.31 -12.77
N ARG A 76 2.79 -16.64 -11.74
CA ARG A 76 1.72 -15.68 -11.95
C ARG A 76 2.28 -14.38 -12.54
N GLU A 77 1.62 -13.90 -13.57
CA GLU A 77 1.94 -12.64 -14.23
C GLU A 77 0.93 -11.57 -13.80
N TYR A 78 1.44 -10.38 -13.51
CA TYR A 78 0.64 -9.22 -13.11
C TYR A 78 1.02 -8.01 -13.96
N ASP A 79 0.03 -7.35 -14.56
CA ASP A 79 0.23 -6.11 -15.32
C ASP A 79 0.49 -4.94 -14.38
N GLU A 80 -0.21 -4.91 -13.25
CA GLU A 80 -0.14 -3.81 -12.28
C GLU A 80 -0.40 -4.32 -10.86
N VAL A 81 0.29 -3.74 -9.90
CA VAL A 81 0.11 -4.02 -8.47
C VAL A 81 -0.31 -2.76 -7.75
N PHE A 82 -1.48 -2.80 -7.11
CA PHE A 82 -1.96 -1.75 -6.19
C PHE A 82 -1.59 -2.07 -4.76
N ILE A 83 -1.02 -1.08 -4.05
CA ILE A 83 -0.60 -1.23 -2.67
C ILE A 83 -1.26 -0.16 -1.81
N ILE A 84 -1.89 -0.59 -0.73
CA ILE A 84 -2.58 0.30 0.20
C ILE A 84 -2.34 -0.19 1.63
N GLY A 85 -1.69 0.64 2.45
CA GLY A 85 -1.39 0.26 3.83
C GLY A 85 -0.26 1.08 4.45
N PRO A 86 0.39 0.57 5.49
CA PRO A 86 1.52 1.24 6.12
C PRO A 86 2.67 1.50 5.13
N LEU A 87 3.33 2.66 5.25
CA LEU A 87 4.37 3.09 4.31
C LEU A 87 5.50 2.07 4.15
N LYS A 88 5.92 1.42 5.26
CA LYS A 88 6.95 0.36 5.19
C LYS A 88 6.48 -0.82 4.33
N MET A 89 5.24 -1.26 4.50
CA MET A 89 4.67 -2.34 3.69
C MET A 89 4.65 -1.94 2.21
N MET A 90 4.18 -0.73 1.89
CA MET A 90 4.17 -0.23 0.50
C MET A 90 5.57 -0.23 -0.09
N LYS A 91 6.57 0.27 0.64
CA LYS A 91 7.97 0.26 0.20
C LYS A 91 8.48 -1.15 -0.10
N PHE A 92 8.31 -2.10 0.84
CA PHE A 92 8.79 -3.47 0.62
C PHE A 92 8.06 -4.17 -0.51
N THR A 93 6.75 -3.96 -0.65
CA THR A 93 5.99 -4.52 -1.77
C THR A 93 6.47 -3.96 -3.10
N ALA A 94 6.72 -2.65 -3.19
CA ALA A 94 7.24 -2.04 -4.41
C ALA A 94 8.67 -2.50 -4.74
N LEU A 95 9.51 -2.73 -3.74
CA LEU A 95 10.84 -3.32 -3.93
C LEU A 95 10.76 -4.77 -4.41
N THR A 96 9.71 -5.50 -4.01
CA THR A 96 9.45 -6.87 -4.49
C THR A 96 9.03 -6.89 -5.95
N THR A 97 8.20 -5.97 -6.42
CA THR A 97 7.71 -5.91 -7.81
C THR A 97 8.74 -5.36 -8.79
N LYS A 98 9.63 -4.49 -8.33
CA LYS A 98 10.62 -3.79 -9.17
C LYS A 98 11.51 -4.70 -10.03
N PRO A 99 12.11 -5.81 -9.51
CA PRO A 99 12.94 -6.71 -10.31
C PRO A 99 12.19 -7.38 -11.47
N TYR A 100 10.88 -7.48 -11.35
CA TYR A 100 10.01 -8.09 -12.36
C TYR A 100 9.42 -7.08 -13.35
N GLY A 101 9.74 -5.78 -13.19
CA GLY A 101 9.23 -4.72 -14.06
C GLY A 101 7.73 -4.48 -13.95
N ILE A 102 7.10 -4.91 -12.84
CA ILE A 102 5.66 -4.76 -12.63
C ILE A 102 5.36 -3.35 -12.17
N LYS A 103 4.48 -2.65 -12.90
CA LYS A 103 4.03 -1.32 -12.52
C LYS A 103 3.35 -1.34 -11.17
N THR A 104 3.77 -0.48 -10.27
CA THR A 104 3.31 -0.49 -8.88
C THR A 104 2.74 0.84 -8.47
N ILE A 105 1.44 0.86 -8.20
CA ILE A 105 0.69 2.02 -7.74
C ILE A 105 0.50 1.94 -6.24
N CYS A 106 0.93 2.96 -5.52
CA CYS A 106 0.70 3.07 -4.08
C CYS A 106 -0.35 4.14 -3.77
N SER A 107 -1.23 3.84 -2.82
CA SER A 107 -2.18 4.80 -2.27
C SER A 107 -1.61 5.37 -0.97
N LEU A 108 -1.13 6.61 -1.05
CA LEU A 108 -0.53 7.29 0.09
C LEU A 108 -1.61 7.85 1.02
N CYS A 109 -1.30 7.90 2.31
CA CYS A 109 -2.15 8.50 3.33
C CYS A 109 -1.42 9.67 4.02
N PRO A 110 -1.23 10.81 3.32
CA PRO A 110 -0.64 11.99 3.93
C PRO A 110 -1.60 12.61 4.95
N ILE A 111 -1.07 13.52 5.76
CA ILE A 111 -1.91 14.30 6.69
C ILE A 111 -2.94 15.09 5.87
N MET A 112 -4.21 14.95 6.24
CA MET A 112 -5.32 15.66 5.63
C MET A 112 -5.89 16.64 6.66
N ILE A 113 -5.89 17.94 6.32
CA ILE A 113 -6.37 19.00 7.22
C ILE A 113 -7.74 19.50 6.75
N ASP A 114 -7.82 20.07 5.54
CA ASP A 114 -9.05 20.64 5.01
C ASP A 114 -9.61 19.95 3.77
N ALA A 115 -8.79 19.15 3.09
CA ALA A 115 -9.14 18.43 1.86
C ALA A 115 -9.59 19.32 0.68
N SER A 116 -9.34 20.63 0.74
CA SER A 116 -9.73 21.60 -0.30
C SER A 116 -8.59 21.93 -1.27
N GLY A 117 -7.37 21.49 -1.00
CA GLY A 117 -6.16 21.87 -1.73
C GLY A 117 -5.51 23.18 -1.26
N MET A 118 -6.16 23.93 -0.37
CA MET A 118 -5.67 25.26 0.02
C MET A 118 -4.56 25.21 1.07
N CYS A 119 -4.66 24.33 2.06
CA CYS A 119 -3.70 24.28 3.18
C CYS A 119 -2.35 23.68 2.82
N GLY A 120 -2.27 22.89 1.74
CA GLY A 120 -1.06 22.21 1.30
C GLY A 120 -0.48 21.18 2.28
N GLY A 121 -1.23 20.75 3.28
CA GLY A 121 -0.80 19.75 4.28
C GLY A 121 -0.54 18.36 3.69
N CYS A 122 -1.22 18.02 2.61
CA CYS A 122 -1.11 16.73 1.92
C CYS A 122 -0.23 16.78 0.65
N ARG A 123 0.76 17.67 0.61
CA ARG A 123 1.68 17.76 -0.52
C ARG A 123 2.55 16.53 -0.65
N LEU A 124 2.73 16.11 -1.90
CA LEU A 124 3.59 15.01 -2.33
C LEU A 124 4.47 15.50 -3.47
N THR A 125 5.66 14.95 -3.61
CA THR A 125 6.49 15.18 -4.80
C THR A 125 6.46 13.90 -5.64
N VAL A 126 5.90 13.98 -6.84
CA VAL A 126 5.73 12.85 -7.75
C VAL A 126 6.26 13.27 -9.13
N GLY A 127 7.16 12.49 -9.71
CA GLY A 127 7.78 12.83 -10.99
C GLY A 127 8.57 14.15 -11.01
N GLY A 128 8.89 14.70 -9.82
CA GLY A 128 9.53 16.00 -9.64
C GLY A 128 8.56 17.19 -9.58
N GLU A 129 7.26 16.94 -9.65
CA GLU A 129 6.21 17.94 -9.48
C GLU A 129 5.59 17.86 -8.09
N THR A 130 5.13 18.99 -7.59
CA THR A 130 4.34 19.04 -6.36
C THR A 130 2.88 18.69 -6.66
N LYS A 131 2.38 17.63 -6.05
CA LYS A 131 0.98 17.19 -6.08
C LYS A 131 0.34 17.41 -4.73
N VAL A 132 -0.97 17.59 -4.71
CA VAL A 132 -1.78 17.75 -3.50
C VAL A 132 -2.76 16.59 -3.44
N ALA A 133 -2.52 15.63 -2.56
CA ALA A 133 -3.25 14.34 -2.58
C ALA A 133 -4.78 14.46 -2.47
N CYS A 134 -5.30 15.51 -1.83
CA CYS A 134 -6.75 15.73 -1.75
C CYS A 134 -7.38 16.22 -3.06
N VAL A 135 -6.58 16.77 -3.99
CA VAL A 135 -7.03 17.27 -5.28
C VAL A 135 -6.57 16.36 -6.41
N ASP A 136 -5.26 16.04 -6.45
CA ASP A 136 -4.66 15.24 -7.51
C ASP A 136 -4.87 13.73 -7.32
N GLY A 137 -5.34 13.34 -6.12
CA GLY A 137 -5.52 11.95 -5.72
C GLY A 137 -4.31 11.38 -4.98
N PRO A 138 -4.53 10.45 -4.05
CA PRO A 138 -3.49 9.83 -3.23
C PRO A 138 -2.76 8.69 -3.95
N ARG A 139 -3.22 8.28 -5.13
CA ARG A 139 -2.65 7.17 -5.90
C ARG A 139 -1.54 7.67 -6.81
N VAL A 140 -0.36 7.15 -6.61
CA VAL A 140 0.85 7.55 -7.34
C VAL A 140 1.65 6.32 -7.75
N ASP A 141 2.34 6.43 -8.89
CA ASP A 141 3.33 5.44 -9.29
C ASP A 141 4.51 5.48 -8.32
N TRP A 142 4.95 4.31 -7.85
CA TRP A 142 6.02 4.21 -6.87
C TRP A 142 7.35 4.72 -7.41
N ASP A 143 7.70 4.41 -8.66
CA ASP A 143 8.96 4.84 -9.23
C ASP A 143 9.01 6.37 -9.44
N GLU A 144 7.90 6.99 -9.81
CA GLU A 144 7.78 8.44 -9.87
C GLU A 144 7.89 9.10 -8.48
N LEU A 145 7.33 8.44 -7.45
CA LEU A 145 7.40 8.93 -6.07
C LEU A 145 8.84 8.94 -5.56
N ILE A 146 9.62 7.90 -5.82
CA ILE A 146 10.99 7.76 -5.30
C ILE A 146 12.05 8.45 -6.14
N ALA A 147 11.79 8.70 -7.43
CA ALA A 147 12.78 9.20 -8.38
C ALA A 147 13.47 10.50 -7.93
N ARG A 148 12.80 11.33 -7.13
CA ARG A 148 13.33 12.59 -6.58
C ARG A 148 13.09 12.78 -5.08
N ASN A 149 12.60 11.78 -4.40
CA ASN A 149 12.24 11.87 -2.98
C ASN A 149 13.10 10.93 -2.15
N SER A 150 14.26 11.42 -1.69
CA SER A 150 15.15 10.68 -0.79
C SER A 150 14.43 10.19 0.48
N PHE A 151 13.33 10.85 0.85
CA PHE A 151 12.45 10.52 1.96
C PHE A 151 11.87 9.09 1.87
N TYR A 152 11.39 8.70 0.69
CA TYR A 152 10.84 7.36 0.48
C TYR A 152 11.89 6.32 0.08
N ALA A 153 13.06 6.77 -0.38
CA ALA A 153 14.14 5.90 -0.83
C ALA A 153 14.98 5.30 0.32
N GLY A 154 15.08 5.98 1.47
CA GLY A 154 15.88 5.54 2.62
C GLY A 154 15.07 4.82 3.70
N GLU A 155 15.55 3.66 4.20
CA GLU A 155 14.88 2.94 5.29
C GLU A 155 14.81 3.74 6.59
N GLU A 156 15.92 4.40 6.94
CA GLU A 156 16.01 5.19 8.17
C GLU A 156 15.13 6.44 8.16
N THR A 157 14.99 7.08 7.00
CA THR A 157 14.22 8.32 6.87
C THR A 157 12.73 8.05 7.00
N ALA A 158 12.22 7.01 6.36
CA ALA A 158 10.82 6.61 6.47
C ALA A 158 10.43 6.21 7.90
N ALA A 159 11.33 5.55 8.63
CA ALA A 159 11.12 5.19 10.04
C ALA A 159 11.10 6.42 10.96
N LYS A 160 12.04 7.35 10.78
CA LYS A 160 12.16 8.57 11.60
C LYS A 160 10.97 9.52 11.41
N GLU A 161 10.47 9.70 10.19
CA GLU A 161 9.33 10.59 9.96
C GLU A 161 7.99 9.97 10.39
N HIS A 162 7.83 8.67 10.27
CA HIS A 162 6.65 8.02 10.83
C HIS A 162 6.58 8.21 12.35
N ILE A 163 7.70 8.07 13.04
CA ILE A 163 7.81 8.32 14.48
C ILE A 163 7.59 9.81 14.79
N CYS A 164 8.17 10.73 14.02
CA CYS A 164 8.01 12.17 14.23
C CYS A 164 6.55 12.62 14.07
N ARG A 165 5.81 12.07 13.12
CA ARG A 165 4.39 12.40 12.91
C ARG A 165 3.48 11.82 13.98
N ILE A 166 3.78 10.62 14.50
CA ILE A 166 2.99 9.97 15.56
C ILE A 166 3.30 10.57 16.94
N THR A 167 4.56 10.87 17.21
CA THR A 167 5.02 11.30 18.55
C THR A 167 5.03 12.82 18.74
N GLY A 168 4.57 13.60 17.76
CA GLY A 168 4.51 15.05 17.85
C GLY A 168 5.89 15.74 17.98
N GLY A 169 6.93 15.11 17.50
CA GLY A 169 8.26 15.73 17.43
C GLY A 169 9.01 15.81 18.75
N VAL A 170 8.65 15.04 19.76
CA VAL A 170 9.42 14.98 21.02
C VAL A 170 10.78 14.32 20.72
N ARG A 171 11.78 15.15 20.51
CA ARG A 171 13.18 14.72 20.50
C ARG A 171 13.58 14.43 21.95
N HIS A 172 13.71 13.17 22.27
CA HIS A 172 14.50 12.81 23.43
C HIS A 172 15.98 12.94 23.05
N GLY A 173 16.61 13.94 23.68
CA GLY A 173 18.04 14.15 23.60
C GLY A 173 18.82 13.00 24.25
#